data_e690784e24de9ea2945fc0698198fabc
#
_entry.id   e690784e24de9ea2945fc0698198fabc
#
_cell.length_a   1.000
_cell.length_b   1.000
_cell.length_c   1.000
_cell.angle_alpha   90.00
_cell.angle_beta   90.00
_cell.angle_gamma   90.00
#
_symmetry.space_group_name_H-M   'P 1'
#
loop_
_entity.id
_entity.type
_entity.pdbx_description
1 polymer ?
#
loop_
_entity_poly.entity_id
_entity_poly.type
_entity_poly.pdbx_seq_one_letter_code
_entity_poly.pdbx_strand_id
1 'polypeptide(L)'
;MSSLWTENIEMPEFPTLEKDIRTQVLIIGGGMAGILCAYFLQQAGVDYCLLEKDRICQGVTGHTTAKITAQHGLIYEKSLQSMGQERAELFLKANLRAVENYKSLGRFLDCDMEETDSYLYSVRERRKLESEIQALGSLGFQADYTEDTELPFEVEGAIRFPRQAQFQPLKFAAGISKNLRIYEHSEVREMTEYFALTEKGSVAAEKIIIATHFPFINTRGSYYLKLYQNRSYVLACAYGKNLKGMYLEADNIGLSLRNYEDYLLIGGGGHRSGKEKNNWDLLRDIAKEYFPEAKERYFWATQDCMSLDKRPYIGPYSKNTPDLFVATGFGKWGMTGSMLSAMILSDLVQEKHNEYSTVFSPSRNMLKPQLISNLGHALVGIGRVGGKRCSHMGCVLQWNKEEQTWECPCHGSRFSADGKVLDNPACDGLKKKHKK
;
A
#
# COMPACT_ATOMS: atom_id res chain seq x y z
N MET A 1 14.02 8.01 11.39
CA MET A 1 13.67 6.58 11.39
C MET A 1 13.96 6.06 10.00
N SER A 2 14.95 5.18 9.86
CA SER A 2 15.28 4.51 8.60
C SER A 2 14.72 3.09 8.63
N SER A 3 14.19 2.62 7.51
CA SER A 3 13.83 1.22 7.37
C SER A 3 15.07 0.39 7.02
N LEU A 4 15.04 -0.89 7.33
CA LEU A 4 16.07 -1.85 6.94
C LEU A 4 16.36 -1.81 5.42
N TRP A 5 15.35 -1.50 4.61
CA TRP A 5 15.43 -1.52 3.15
C TRP A 5 16.29 -0.41 2.55
N THR A 6 16.45 0.70 3.27
CA THR A 6 17.18 1.89 2.77
C THR A 6 18.68 1.83 3.03
N GLU A 7 19.14 0.84 3.77
CA GLU A 7 20.56 0.68 4.06
C GLU A 7 21.26 -0.08 2.92
N ASN A 8 22.43 0.39 2.54
CA ASN A 8 23.29 -0.23 1.52
C ASN A 8 22.63 -0.48 0.16
N ILE A 9 21.64 0.34 -0.21
CA ILE A 9 21.04 0.28 -1.53
C ILE A 9 21.32 1.55 -2.32
N GLU A 10 21.81 1.35 -3.53
CA GLU A 10 22.01 2.42 -4.50
C GLU A 10 20.80 2.45 -5.45
N MET A 11 19.91 3.42 -5.21
CA MET A 11 18.75 3.65 -6.07
C MET A 11 19.17 4.48 -7.29
N PRO A 12 18.68 4.12 -8.49
CA PRO A 12 18.97 4.92 -9.69
C PRO A 12 18.44 6.35 -9.52
N GLU A 13 19.11 7.30 -10.18
CA GLU A 13 18.72 8.70 -10.23
C GLU A 13 18.12 9.04 -11.57
N PHE A 14 17.06 9.85 -11.56
CA PHE A 14 16.36 10.27 -12.77
C PHE A 14 16.33 11.79 -12.89
N PRO A 15 16.35 12.33 -14.12
CA PRO A 15 16.35 13.77 -14.32
C PRO A 15 15.04 14.42 -13.84
N THR A 16 15.10 15.71 -13.55
CA THR A 16 13.90 16.55 -13.37
C THR A 16 13.29 16.86 -14.74
N LEU A 17 11.96 16.99 -14.81
CA LEU A 17 11.28 17.49 -15.99
C LEU A 17 11.53 18.99 -16.15
N GLU A 18 12.31 19.39 -17.18
CA GLU A 18 12.69 20.79 -17.42
C GLU A 18 12.13 21.38 -18.72
N LYS A 19 11.19 20.66 -19.36
CA LYS A 19 10.57 21.09 -20.63
C LYS A 19 9.16 20.53 -20.79
N ASP A 20 8.42 21.14 -21.68
CA ASP A 20 7.10 20.61 -22.07
C ASP A 20 7.25 19.39 -22.97
N ILE A 21 6.53 18.34 -22.65
CA ILE A 21 6.53 17.08 -23.41
C ILE A 21 5.12 16.58 -23.71
N ARG A 22 5.03 15.67 -24.70
CA ARG A 22 3.82 14.90 -24.99
C ARG A 22 4.11 13.43 -24.85
N THR A 23 3.11 12.65 -24.43
CA THR A 23 3.16 11.20 -24.31
C THR A 23 1.76 10.61 -24.46
N GLN A 24 1.65 9.32 -24.74
CA GLN A 24 0.35 8.63 -24.72
C GLN A 24 -0.17 8.48 -23.29
N VAL A 25 0.71 8.05 -22.36
CA VAL A 25 0.32 7.81 -20.96
C VAL A 25 1.24 8.55 -20.00
N LEU A 26 0.66 9.38 -19.13
CA LEU A 26 1.34 9.98 -17.99
C LEU A 26 1.05 9.15 -16.74
N ILE A 27 2.07 8.76 -16.00
CA ILE A 27 1.95 8.13 -14.69
C ILE A 27 2.38 9.16 -13.63
N ILE A 28 1.57 9.36 -12.59
CA ILE A 28 1.88 10.27 -11.48
C ILE A 28 2.08 9.45 -10.21
N GLY A 29 3.30 9.47 -9.67
CA GLY A 29 3.73 8.75 -8.47
C GLY A 29 4.71 7.61 -8.75
N GLY A 30 5.93 7.73 -8.21
CA GLY A 30 7.07 6.82 -8.40
C GLY A 30 7.19 5.74 -7.32
N GLY A 31 6.09 5.35 -6.67
CA GLY A 31 6.05 4.15 -5.83
C GLY A 31 5.98 2.86 -6.64
N MET A 32 5.94 1.69 -5.97
CA MET A 32 5.90 0.38 -6.62
C MET A 32 4.80 0.27 -7.69
N ALA A 33 3.61 0.83 -7.45
CA ALA A 33 2.51 0.77 -8.41
C ALA A 33 2.82 1.54 -9.71
N GLY A 34 3.35 2.77 -9.58
CA GLY A 34 3.72 3.57 -10.76
C GLY A 34 4.86 2.96 -11.55
N ILE A 35 5.90 2.46 -10.86
CA ILE A 35 7.05 1.80 -11.50
C ILE A 35 6.61 0.54 -12.26
N LEU A 36 5.76 -0.30 -11.67
CA LEU A 36 5.25 -1.49 -12.35
C LEU A 36 4.34 -1.13 -13.54
N CYS A 37 3.48 -0.09 -13.41
CA CYS A 37 2.71 0.40 -14.55
C CYS A 37 3.64 0.88 -15.68
N ALA A 38 4.67 1.66 -15.36
CA ALA A 38 5.67 2.12 -16.34
C ALA A 38 6.36 0.94 -17.04
N TYR A 39 6.78 -0.06 -16.27
CA TYR A 39 7.40 -1.26 -16.81
C TYR A 39 6.47 -2.02 -17.76
N PHE A 40 5.21 -2.27 -17.38
CA PHE A 40 4.25 -2.98 -18.22
C PHE A 40 3.91 -2.21 -19.50
N LEU A 41 3.80 -0.88 -19.42
CA LEU A 41 3.58 -0.03 -20.59
C LEU A 41 4.79 -0.06 -21.53
N GLN A 42 6.02 -0.01 -20.98
CA GLN A 42 7.22 -0.15 -21.78
C GLN A 42 7.29 -1.50 -22.51
N GLN A 43 6.98 -2.60 -21.81
CA GLN A 43 6.93 -3.94 -22.43
C GLN A 43 5.86 -4.04 -23.52
N ALA A 44 4.77 -3.27 -23.39
CA ALA A 44 3.70 -3.20 -24.39
C ALA A 44 4.01 -2.25 -25.57
N GLY A 45 5.14 -1.53 -25.55
CA GLY A 45 5.52 -0.56 -26.58
C GLY A 45 4.67 0.73 -26.56
N VAL A 46 4.02 1.03 -25.44
CA VAL A 46 3.23 2.26 -25.26
C VAL A 46 4.18 3.40 -24.86
N ASP A 47 4.06 4.57 -25.50
CA ASP A 47 4.80 5.77 -25.09
C ASP A 47 4.25 6.31 -23.76
N TYR A 48 5.12 6.45 -22.77
CA TYR A 48 4.73 6.92 -21.45
C TYR A 48 5.82 7.78 -20.82
N CYS A 49 5.48 8.50 -19.76
CA CYS A 49 6.43 9.01 -18.79
C CYS A 49 5.87 8.93 -17.37
N LEU A 50 6.74 8.87 -16.38
CA LEU A 50 6.39 8.87 -14.97
C LEU A 50 6.95 10.11 -14.30
N LEU A 51 6.11 10.80 -13.52
CA LEU A 51 6.51 11.94 -12.68
C LEU A 51 6.46 11.53 -11.20
N GLU A 52 7.56 11.80 -10.48
CA GLU A 52 7.66 11.64 -9.03
C GLU A 52 8.06 12.99 -8.40
N LYS A 53 7.41 13.36 -7.29
CA LYS A 53 7.64 14.64 -6.62
C LYS A 53 9.01 14.73 -5.93
N ASP A 54 9.46 13.61 -5.34
CA ASP A 54 10.73 13.48 -4.63
C ASP A 54 11.61 12.48 -5.40
N ARG A 55 12.05 11.41 -4.78
CA ARG A 55 12.73 10.29 -5.41
C ARG A 55 11.82 9.04 -5.39
N ILE A 56 12.02 8.15 -6.35
CA ILE A 56 11.24 6.91 -6.42
C ILE A 56 11.35 6.10 -5.11
N CYS A 57 10.25 5.45 -4.74
CA CYS A 57 10.15 4.53 -3.60
C CYS A 57 10.47 5.09 -2.21
N GLN A 58 10.61 6.38 -2.02
CA GLN A 58 10.85 6.98 -0.70
C GLN A 58 9.63 6.96 0.23
N GLY A 59 8.42 6.76 -0.30
CA GLY A 59 7.19 6.64 0.46
C GLY A 59 7.01 5.25 1.08
N VAL A 60 5.78 4.76 1.05
CA VAL A 60 5.35 3.46 1.65
C VAL A 60 6.14 2.27 1.11
N THR A 61 6.59 2.31 -0.15
CA THR A 61 7.41 1.24 -0.75
C THR A 61 8.69 0.98 0.04
N GLY A 62 9.37 2.02 0.49
CA GLY A 62 10.58 1.92 1.32
C GLY A 62 10.29 1.58 2.80
N HIS A 63 9.03 1.45 3.22
CA HIS A 63 8.63 1.23 4.61
C HIS A 63 7.68 0.02 4.77
N THR A 64 7.65 -0.87 3.79
CA THR A 64 6.82 -2.10 3.77
C THR A 64 7.47 -3.23 4.57
N THR A 65 6.71 -4.28 4.90
CA THR A 65 7.26 -5.58 5.31
C THR A 65 7.60 -6.48 4.13
N ALA A 66 7.28 -6.07 2.90
CA ALA A 66 7.65 -6.70 1.63
C ALA A 66 7.25 -8.18 1.49
N LYS A 67 6.05 -8.52 1.94
CA LYS A 67 5.41 -9.82 1.68
C LYS A 67 4.69 -9.78 0.33
N ILE A 68 4.86 -10.80 -0.47
CA ILE A 68 4.17 -11.02 -1.75
C ILE A 68 3.27 -12.23 -1.57
N THR A 69 1.99 -12.01 -1.30
CA THR A 69 1.06 -13.10 -0.99
C THR A 69 -0.36 -12.77 -1.48
N ALA A 70 -1.08 -13.80 -1.89
CA ALA A 70 -2.51 -13.73 -2.16
C ALA A 70 -3.36 -13.82 -0.88
N GLN A 71 -2.74 -14.18 0.25
CA GLN A 71 -3.41 -14.26 1.54
C GLN A 71 -3.48 -12.87 2.20
N HIS A 72 -4.66 -12.25 2.18
CA HIS A 72 -4.90 -10.88 2.67
C HIS A 72 -5.71 -10.86 3.99
N GLY A 73 -5.34 -11.70 4.94
CA GLY A 73 -6.10 -11.92 6.16
C GLY A 73 -7.40 -12.71 5.87
N LEU A 74 -8.41 -12.58 6.72
CA LEU A 74 -9.72 -13.20 6.53
C LEU A 74 -10.56 -12.38 5.53
N ILE A 75 -10.29 -12.55 4.23
CA ILE A 75 -10.90 -11.76 3.15
C ILE A 75 -11.80 -12.58 2.21
N TYR A 76 -11.53 -13.88 2.02
CA TYR A 76 -12.20 -14.67 0.97
C TYR A 76 -13.62 -15.04 1.35
N GLU A 77 -13.90 -15.44 2.60
CA GLU A 77 -15.25 -15.63 3.10
C GLU A 77 -16.10 -14.35 2.90
N LYS A 78 -15.55 -13.18 3.31
CA LYS A 78 -16.23 -11.89 3.16
C LYS A 78 -16.41 -11.50 1.69
N SER A 79 -15.44 -11.84 0.84
CA SER A 79 -15.53 -11.60 -0.60
C SER A 79 -16.63 -12.44 -1.23
N LEU A 80 -16.70 -13.72 -0.92
CA LEU A 80 -17.74 -14.64 -1.38
C LEU A 80 -19.13 -14.13 -0.98
N GLN A 81 -19.32 -13.74 0.29
CA GLN A 81 -20.59 -13.22 0.80
C GLN A 81 -20.98 -11.87 0.17
N SER A 82 -20.03 -10.99 -0.13
CA SER A 82 -20.31 -9.61 -0.55
C SER A 82 -20.38 -9.39 -2.05
N MET A 83 -19.82 -10.28 -2.86
CA MET A 83 -19.76 -10.11 -4.33
C MET A 83 -20.13 -11.38 -5.13
N GLY A 84 -20.43 -12.48 -4.46
CA GLY A 84 -20.80 -13.75 -5.08
C GLY A 84 -19.59 -14.54 -5.60
N GLN A 85 -19.88 -15.79 -6.01
CA GLN A 85 -18.89 -16.81 -6.39
C GLN A 85 -17.93 -16.33 -7.49
N GLU A 86 -18.48 -15.98 -8.65
CA GLU A 86 -17.70 -15.63 -9.85
C GLU A 86 -16.69 -14.50 -9.59
N ARG A 87 -17.15 -13.42 -8.95
CA ARG A 87 -16.27 -12.26 -8.67
C ARG A 87 -15.26 -12.54 -7.57
N ALA A 88 -15.60 -13.38 -6.59
CA ALA A 88 -14.67 -13.81 -5.56
C ALA A 88 -13.58 -14.72 -6.13
N GLU A 89 -13.91 -15.60 -7.08
CA GLU A 89 -12.93 -16.39 -7.83
C GLU A 89 -11.98 -15.50 -8.64
N LEU A 90 -12.51 -14.50 -9.36
CA LEU A 90 -11.67 -13.54 -10.09
C LEU A 90 -10.75 -12.76 -9.14
N PHE A 91 -11.23 -12.37 -7.95
CA PHE A 91 -10.42 -11.71 -6.94
C PHE A 91 -9.25 -12.60 -6.48
N LEU A 92 -9.50 -13.86 -6.17
CA LEU A 92 -8.48 -14.83 -5.78
C LEU A 92 -7.48 -15.07 -6.93
N LYS A 93 -7.96 -15.37 -8.13
CA LYS A 93 -7.13 -15.60 -9.33
C LYS A 93 -6.22 -14.42 -9.64
N ALA A 94 -6.76 -13.20 -9.55
CA ALA A 94 -5.99 -11.97 -9.77
C ALA A 94 -4.82 -11.84 -8.77
N ASN A 95 -5.06 -12.08 -7.48
CA ASN A 95 -4.01 -12.01 -6.46
C ASN A 95 -2.96 -13.12 -6.64
N LEU A 96 -3.37 -14.36 -6.94
CA LEU A 96 -2.43 -15.45 -7.27
C LEU A 96 -1.59 -15.11 -8.50
N ARG A 97 -2.20 -14.54 -9.55
CA ARG A 97 -1.47 -14.10 -10.75
C ARG A 97 -0.47 -12.99 -10.44
N ALA A 98 -0.82 -12.07 -9.54
CA ALA A 98 0.10 -11.02 -9.11
C ALA A 98 1.34 -11.61 -8.39
N VAL A 99 1.17 -12.61 -7.54
CA VAL A 99 2.28 -13.33 -6.90
C VAL A 99 3.19 -13.98 -7.94
N GLU A 100 2.64 -14.72 -8.91
CA GLU A 100 3.42 -15.38 -9.95
C GLU A 100 4.15 -14.38 -10.86
N ASN A 101 3.56 -13.22 -11.16
CA ASN A 101 4.24 -12.18 -11.93
C ASN A 101 5.44 -11.59 -11.17
N TYR A 102 5.32 -11.35 -9.84
CA TYR A 102 6.48 -10.94 -9.04
C TYR A 102 7.60 -11.98 -9.06
N LYS A 103 7.26 -13.24 -8.83
CA LYS A 103 8.24 -14.35 -8.88
C LYS A 103 8.92 -14.44 -10.23
N SER A 104 8.16 -14.28 -11.31
CA SER A 104 8.70 -14.31 -12.68
C SER A 104 9.66 -13.16 -12.93
N LEU A 105 9.33 -11.94 -12.53
CA LEU A 105 10.22 -10.78 -12.64
C LEU A 105 11.45 -10.89 -11.72
N GLY A 106 11.24 -11.34 -10.48
CA GLY A 106 12.29 -11.47 -9.49
C GLY A 106 13.38 -12.47 -9.85
N ARG A 107 13.10 -13.46 -10.74
CA ARG A 107 14.11 -14.40 -11.23
C ARG A 107 15.23 -13.74 -12.03
N PHE A 108 14.96 -12.59 -12.63
CA PHE A 108 15.91 -11.86 -13.48
C PHE A 108 16.52 -10.64 -12.79
N LEU A 109 16.15 -10.42 -11.52
CA LEU A 109 16.59 -9.27 -10.73
C LEU A 109 17.33 -9.77 -9.47
N ASP A 110 18.43 -9.10 -9.13
CA ASP A 110 19.09 -9.30 -7.85
C ASP A 110 18.31 -8.55 -6.76
N CYS A 111 17.28 -9.21 -6.21
CA CYS A 111 16.34 -8.61 -5.26
C CYS A 111 16.00 -9.50 -4.07
N ASP A 112 16.84 -10.48 -3.79
CA ASP A 112 16.68 -11.45 -2.69
C ASP A 112 15.28 -12.10 -2.69
N MET A 113 14.80 -12.46 -3.89
CA MET A 113 13.50 -13.10 -4.05
C MET A 113 13.55 -14.51 -3.48
N GLU A 114 12.73 -14.74 -2.48
CA GLU A 114 12.58 -16.03 -1.80
C GLU A 114 11.16 -16.54 -1.93
N GLU A 115 10.98 -17.76 -2.46
CA GLU A 115 9.69 -18.45 -2.40
C GLU A 115 9.51 -19.06 -1.01
N THR A 116 8.42 -18.76 -0.34
CA THR A 116 8.13 -19.21 1.04
C THR A 116 6.64 -19.32 1.25
N ASP A 117 6.20 -20.03 2.27
CA ASP A 117 4.79 -20.17 2.61
C ASP A 117 4.30 -18.99 3.45
N SER A 118 3.02 -18.63 3.29
CA SER A 118 2.36 -17.61 4.10
C SER A 118 1.34 -18.28 5.01
N TYR A 119 1.36 -17.92 6.29
CA TYR A 119 0.49 -18.47 7.33
C TYR A 119 -0.40 -17.37 7.91
N LEU A 120 -1.71 -17.58 7.85
CA LEU A 120 -2.67 -16.78 8.61
C LEU A 120 -3.05 -17.57 9.85
N TYR A 121 -2.53 -17.19 11.00
CA TYR A 121 -2.74 -17.88 12.25
C TYR A 121 -3.71 -17.14 13.19
N SER A 122 -4.31 -17.88 14.11
CA SER A 122 -5.09 -17.34 15.21
C SER A 122 -4.70 -18.03 16.53
N VAL A 123 -4.65 -17.24 17.60
CA VAL A 123 -4.42 -17.74 18.97
C VAL A 123 -5.73 -17.92 19.74
N ARG A 124 -6.91 -17.63 19.12
CA ARG A 124 -8.22 -17.65 19.82
C ARG A 124 -9.38 -18.13 18.98
N GLU A 125 -9.35 -18.02 17.68
CA GLU A 125 -10.54 -18.01 16.81
C GLU A 125 -10.44 -19.05 15.69
N ARG A 126 -10.32 -20.35 16.07
CA ARG A 126 -10.27 -21.46 15.13
C ARG A 126 -11.40 -21.43 14.09
N ARG A 127 -12.64 -21.16 14.51
CA ARG A 127 -13.81 -21.15 13.62
C ARG A 127 -13.68 -20.16 12.47
N LYS A 128 -13.03 -19.02 12.68
CA LYS A 128 -12.79 -18.03 11.60
C LYS A 128 -11.85 -18.57 10.54
N LEU A 129 -10.83 -19.34 10.95
CA LEU A 129 -9.92 -20.00 10.02
C LEU A 129 -10.65 -21.08 9.22
N GLU A 130 -11.48 -21.90 9.88
CA GLU A 130 -12.28 -22.95 9.23
C GLU A 130 -13.24 -22.37 8.17
N SER A 131 -13.95 -21.28 8.50
CA SER A 131 -14.82 -20.59 7.54
C SER A 131 -14.05 -20.03 6.33
N GLU A 132 -12.88 -19.47 6.53
CA GLU A 132 -12.03 -18.95 5.46
C GLU A 132 -11.51 -20.09 4.55
N ILE A 133 -11.11 -21.23 5.12
CA ILE A 133 -10.70 -22.42 4.35
C ILE A 133 -11.86 -22.97 3.51
N GLN A 134 -13.05 -23.05 4.08
CA GLN A 134 -14.24 -23.50 3.34
C GLN A 134 -14.53 -22.55 2.17
N ALA A 135 -14.43 -21.24 2.40
CA ALA A 135 -14.59 -20.25 1.34
C ALA A 135 -13.53 -20.41 0.24
N LEU A 136 -12.26 -20.58 0.60
CA LEU A 136 -11.17 -20.84 -0.35
C LEU A 136 -11.39 -22.10 -1.15
N GLY A 137 -11.82 -23.20 -0.51
CA GLY A 137 -12.18 -24.46 -1.17
C GLY A 137 -13.31 -24.27 -2.19
N SER A 138 -14.35 -23.50 -1.85
CA SER A 138 -15.45 -23.19 -2.77
C SER A 138 -14.99 -22.32 -3.96
N LEU A 139 -13.92 -21.53 -3.80
CA LEU A 139 -13.29 -20.73 -4.86
C LEU A 139 -12.25 -21.53 -5.67
N GLY A 140 -12.13 -22.84 -5.44
CA GLY A 140 -11.22 -23.71 -6.17
C GLY A 140 -9.76 -23.63 -5.72
N PHE A 141 -9.48 -23.10 -4.53
CA PHE A 141 -8.14 -23.04 -3.95
C PHE A 141 -8.02 -23.92 -2.72
N GLN A 142 -7.12 -24.90 -2.77
CA GLN A 142 -6.78 -25.73 -1.62
C GLN A 142 -5.76 -25.01 -0.73
N ALA A 143 -6.21 -24.48 0.39
CA ALA A 143 -5.37 -24.03 1.49
C ALA A 143 -5.29 -25.13 2.54
N ASP A 144 -4.13 -25.28 3.16
CA ASP A 144 -3.93 -26.29 4.20
C ASP A 144 -4.24 -25.67 5.58
N TYR A 145 -4.96 -26.41 6.41
CA TYR A 145 -5.05 -26.13 7.84
C TYR A 145 -3.90 -26.84 8.57
N THR A 146 -3.23 -26.13 9.45
CA THR A 146 -2.14 -26.70 10.27
C THR A 146 -2.13 -26.07 11.67
N GLU A 147 -1.74 -26.85 12.66
CA GLU A 147 -1.38 -26.38 13.99
C GLU A 147 0.15 -26.36 14.17
N ASP A 148 0.89 -26.97 13.23
CA ASP A 148 2.34 -27.01 13.21
C ASP A 148 2.90 -25.73 12.57
N THR A 149 3.53 -24.88 13.38
CA THR A 149 4.14 -23.61 12.97
C THR A 149 5.50 -23.44 13.65
N GLU A 150 6.38 -22.62 13.07
CA GLU A 150 7.67 -22.27 13.68
C GLU A 150 7.53 -21.05 14.65
N LEU A 151 6.31 -20.72 15.05
CA LEU A 151 6.08 -19.65 16.03
C LEU A 151 6.49 -20.12 17.45
N PRO A 152 7.10 -19.25 18.28
CA PRO A 152 7.54 -19.61 19.63
C PRO A 152 6.39 -19.63 20.66
N PHE A 153 5.14 -19.62 20.23
CA PHE A 153 3.93 -19.66 21.05
C PHE A 153 2.86 -20.53 20.40
N GLU A 154 1.95 -21.05 21.20
CA GLU A 154 0.85 -21.89 20.75
C GLU A 154 -0.17 -21.10 19.94
N VAL A 155 -0.73 -21.73 18.92
CA VAL A 155 -1.82 -21.21 18.07
C VAL A 155 -2.99 -22.19 18.05
N GLU A 156 -4.20 -21.67 17.92
CA GLU A 156 -5.41 -22.51 17.68
C GLU A 156 -5.40 -23.14 16.29
N GLY A 157 -4.56 -22.61 15.40
CA GLY A 157 -4.30 -23.08 14.06
C GLY A 157 -3.85 -21.99 13.11
N ALA A 158 -3.51 -22.40 11.90
CA ALA A 158 -3.11 -21.52 10.81
C ALA A 158 -3.64 -22.02 9.46
N ILE A 159 -3.91 -21.08 8.57
CA ILE A 159 -4.16 -21.36 7.15
C ILE A 159 -2.85 -21.15 6.41
N ARG A 160 -2.34 -22.20 5.79
CA ARG A 160 -1.13 -22.16 4.97
C ARG A 160 -1.46 -21.92 3.51
N PHE A 161 -0.87 -20.87 2.94
CA PHE A 161 -0.83 -20.59 1.51
C PHE A 161 0.56 -20.94 0.99
N PRO A 162 0.71 -22.05 0.25
CA PRO A 162 2.00 -22.48 -0.23
C PRO A 162 2.53 -21.59 -1.36
N ARG A 163 3.86 -21.61 -1.55
CA ARG A 163 4.56 -20.97 -2.67
C ARG A 163 4.26 -19.49 -2.87
N GLN A 164 4.10 -18.75 -1.78
CA GLN A 164 4.08 -17.31 -1.79
C GLN A 164 5.52 -16.78 -1.92
N ALA A 165 5.78 -15.49 -1.71
CA ALA A 165 7.14 -14.97 -1.82
C ALA A 165 7.40 -13.80 -0.89
N GLN A 166 8.68 -13.53 -0.67
CA GLN A 166 9.20 -12.34 -0.02
C GLN A 166 10.47 -11.85 -0.74
N PHE A 167 10.85 -10.59 -0.54
CA PHE A 167 11.97 -10.00 -1.27
C PHE A 167 12.47 -8.72 -0.60
N GLN A 168 13.55 -8.14 -1.16
CA GLN A 168 14.00 -6.78 -0.86
C GLN A 168 13.36 -5.79 -1.84
N PRO A 169 12.40 -4.96 -1.40
CA PRO A 169 11.54 -4.20 -2.31
C PRO A 169 12.28 -3.09 -3.06
N LEU A 170 13.33 -2.49 -2.47
CA LEU A 170 14.09 -1.44 -3.11
C LEU A 170 15.11 -2.00 -4.12
N LYS A 171 15.72 -3.17 -3.86
CA LYS A 171 16.52 -3.87 -4.87
C LYS A 171 15.69 -4.21 -6.10
N PHE A 172 14.47 -4.73 -5.88
CA PHE A 172 13.55 -4.99 -6.98
C PHE A 172 13.20 -3.72 -7.75
N ALA A 173 12.80 -2.65 -7.03
CA ALA A 173 12.47 -1.37 -7.65
C ALA A 173 13.64 -0.78 -8.43
N ALA A 174 14.85 -0.80 -7.86
CA ALA A 174 16.08 -0.35 -8.52
C ALA A 174 16.35 -1.14 -9.80
N GLY A 175 16.24 -2.48 -9.74
CA GLY A 175 16.48 -3.34 -10.90
C GLY A 175 15.50 -3.10 -12.05
N ILE A 176 14.19 -3.02 -11.74
CA ILE A 176 13.15 -2.88 -12.76
C ILE A 176 13.07 -1.47 -13.35
N SER A 177 13.49 -0.44 -12.61
CA SER A 177 13.35 0.96 -13.04
C SER A 177 14.51 1.49 -13.92
N LYS A 178 15.63 0.79 -14.01
CA LYS A 178 16.88 1.25 -14.68
C LYS A 178 16.67 1.89 -16.07
N ASN A 179 15.77 1.35 -16.86
CA ASN A 179 15.54 1.77 -18.24
C ASN A 179 14.17 2.44 -18.44
N LEU A 180 13.48 2.83 -17.35
CA LEU A 180 12.19 3.47 -17.45
C LEU A 180 12.33 4.98 -17.67
N ARG A 181 11.36 5.57 -18.37
CA ARG A 181 11.29 7.01 -18.58
C ARG A 181 10.63 7.68 -17.36
N ILE A 182 11.45 8.05 -16.39
CA ILE A 182 11.07 8.64 -15.11
C ILE A 182 11.63 10.05 -14.99
N TYR A 183 10.88 10.92 -14.33
CA TYR A 183 11.32 12.25 -13.92
C TYR A 183 11.09 12.40 -12.42
N GLU A 184 12.19 12.53 -11.66
CA GLU A 184 12.18 12.82 -10.21
C GLU A 184 12.14 14.34 -9.96
N HIS A 185 11.85 14.74 -8.72
CA HIS A 185 11.75 16.14 -8.34
C HIS A 185 10.81 16.96 -9.25
N SER A 186 9.72 16.29 -9.70
CA SER A 186 8.79 16.77 -10.69
C SER A 186 7.36 16.72 -10.17
N GLU A 187 7.11 17.44 -9.06
CA GLU A 187 5.82 17.50 -8.41
C GLU A 187 4.74 18.08 -9.32
N VAL A 188 3.66 17.34 -9.53
CA VAL A 188 2.49 17.85 -10.24
C VAL A 188 1.71 18.79 -9.34
N ARG A 189 1.64 20.07 -9.71
CA ARG A 189 0.97 21.14 -8.97
C ARG A 189 -0.45 21.39 -9.43
N GLU A 190 -0.65 21.32 -10.74
CA GLU A 190 -1.95 21.48 -11.38
C GLU A 190 -2.15 20.40 -12.44
N MET A 191 -3.38 19.96 -12.63
CA MET A 191 -3.69 19.01 -13.68
C MET A 191 -5.15 19.10 -14.16
N THR A 192 -5.32 18.64 -15.41
CA THR A 192 -6.63 18.30 -16.00
C THR A 192 -6.65 16.80 -16.30
N GLU A 193 -7.63 16.34 -17.10
CA GLU A 193 -7.68 14.94 -17.57
C GLU A 193 -6.59 14.59 -18.59
N TYR A 194 -5.97 15.60 -19.23
CA TYR A 194 -5.01 15.43 -20.34
C TYR A 194 -3.72 16.23 -20.18
N PHE A 195 -3.56 16.88 -19.04
CA PHE A 195 -2.44 17.80 -18.82
C PHE A 195 -2.02 17.84 -17.36
N ALA A 196 -0.71 17.86 -17.12
CA ALA A 196 -0.12 18.06 -15.80
C ALA A 196 0.98 19.12 -15.86
N LEU A 197 0.96 20.06 -14.91
CA LEU A 197 1.93 21.12 -14.75
C LEU A 197 2.83 20.85 -13.55
N THR A 198 4.14 20.94 -13.75
CA THR A 198 5.15 20.94 -12.70
C THR A 198 5.76 22.35 -12.56
N GLU A 199 6.77 22.52 -11.72
CA GLU A 199 7.43 23.81 -11.55
C GLU A 199 8.23 24.23 -12.79
N LYS A 200 8.84 23.28 -13.53
CA LYS A 200 9.80 23.57 -14.60
C LYS A 200 9.36 23.09 -15.98
N GLY A 201 8.23 22.41 -16.10
CA GLY A 201 7.74 21.89 -17.35
C GLY A 201 6.34 21.31 -17.22
N SER A 202 5.79 20.86 -18.34
CA SER A 202 4.44 20.29 -18.39
C SER A 202 4.40 19.01 -19.22
N VAL A 203 3.37 18.19 -18.98
CA VAL A 203 3.10 16.97 -19.74
C VAL A 203 1.69 17.01 -20.28
N ALA A 204 1.53 16.98 -21.61
CA ALA A 204 0.27 16.67 -22.26
C ALA A 204 0.21 15.17 -22.54
N ALA A 205 -0.87 14.51 -22.13
CA ALA A 205 -1.04 13.07 -22.28
C ALA A 205 -2.45 12.72 -22.75
N GLU A 206 -2.59 11.64 -23.50
CA GLU A 206 -3.90 11.13 -23.91
C GLU A 206 -4.62 10.46 -22.74
N LYS A 207 -3.85 9.79 -21.85
CA LYS A 207 -4.35 9.09 -20.67
C LYS A 207 -3.44 9.35 -19.46
N ILE A 208 -4.03 9.43 -18.26
CA ILE A 208 -3.28 9.69 -17.03
C ILE A 208 -3.57 8.61 -15.98
N ILE A 209 -2.55 8.08 -15.34
CA ILE A 209 -2.63 7.12 -14.23
C ILE A 209 -2.19 7.82 -12.93
N ILE A 210 -3.08 7.91 -11.94
CA ILE A 210 -2.79 8.41 -10.60
C ILE A 210 -2.39 7.23 -9.70
N ALA A 211 -1.12 7.16 -9.33
CA ALA A 211 -0.52 6.12 -8.48
C ALA A 211 0.12 6.71 -7.21
N THR A 212 -0.44 7.78 -6.67
CA THR A 212 0.11 8.60 -5.59
C THR A 212 -0.26 8.14 -4.18
N HIS A 213 -0.51 6.87 -3.95
CA HIS A 213 -0.95 6.27 -2.68
C HIS A 213 -2.37 6.73 -2.28
N PHE A 214 -2.56 7.97 -1.87
CA PHE A 214 -3.86 8.61 -1.72
C PHE A 214 -4.04 9.61 -2.88
N PRO A 215 -5.12 9.52 -3.68
CA PRO A 215 -5.34 10.46 -4.78
C PRO A 215 -5.51 11.91 -4.27
N PHE A 216 -4.81 12.85 -4.89
CA PHE A 216 -4.83 14.26 -4.49
C PHE A 216 -5.93 15.08 -5.19
N ILE A 217 -6.62 14.51 -6.18
CA ILE A 217 -7.74 15.17 -6.87
C ILE A 217 -9.01 15.01 -6.06
N ASN A 218 -9.50 16.09 -5.48
CA ASN A 218 -10.70 16.06 -4.61
C ASN A 218 -12.01 16.29 -5.34
N THR A 219 -11.96 16.87 -6.54
CA THR A 219 -13.16 17.30 -7.30
C THR A 219 -13.92 16.17 -7.96
N ARG A 220 -13.30 14.97 -8.07
CA ARG A 220 -13.87 13.81 -8.77
C ARG A 220 -13.64 12.53 -7.96
N GLY A 221 -14.44 11.50 -8.22
CA GLY A 221 -14.28 10.16 -7.65
C GLY A 221 -14.58 10.02 -6.16
N SER A 222 -14.71 11.12 -5.42
CA SER A 222 -15.01 11.17 -3.98
C SER A 222 -14.08 10.28 -3.11
N TYR A 223 -12.79 10.27 -3.42
CA TYR A 223 -11.83 9.39 -2.72
C TYR A 223 -11.67 9.75 -1.25
N TYR A 224 -11.89 10.99 -0.86
CA TYR A 224 -11.94 11.42 0.55
C TYR A 224 -13.07 10.75 1.35
N LEU A 225 -14.10 10.20 0.71
CA LEU A 225 -15.13 9.38 1.35
C LEU A 225 -14.78 7.88 1.30
N LYS A 226 -14.13 7.44 0.23
CA LYS A 226 -13.81 6.03 -0.05
C LYS A 226 -12.60 5.52 0.69
N LEU A 227 -11.71 6.41 1.14
CA LEU A 227 -10.40 6.07 1.68
C LEU A 227 -10.19 6.64 3.08
N TYR A 228 -9.39 5.94 3.86
CA TYR A 228 -8.83 6.42 5.12
C TYR A 228 -7.44 5.81 5.28
N GLN A 229 -6.64 6.33 6.20
CA GLN A 229 -5.29 5.81 6.39
C GLN A 229 -5.11 5.18 7.77
N ASN A 230 -4.40 4.06 7.79
CA ASN A 230 -3.94 3.37 8.99
C ASN A 230 -2.44 3.49 9.14
N ARG A 231 -1.99 3.75 10.36
CA ARG A 231 -0.60 3.65 10.77
C ARG A 231 -0.30 2.22 11.19
N SER A 232 0.85 1.66 10.81
CA SER A 232 1.37 0.37 11.25
C SER A 232 2.83 0.52 11.62
N TYR A 233 3.31 -0.32 12.52
CA TYR A 233 4.64 -0.23 13.13
C TYR A 233 5.44 -1.48 12.82
N VAL A 234 6.75 -1.34 12.67
CA VAL A 234 7.66 -2.45 12.39
C VAL A 234 8.94 -2.29 13.19
N LEU A 235 9.42 -3.39 13.75
CA LEU A 235 10.78 -3.56 14.27
C LEU A 235 11.53 -4.52 13.36
N ALA A 236 12.80 -4.28 13.09
CA ALA A 236 13.71 -5.26 12.53
C ALA A 236 14.78 -5.59 13.57
N CYS A 237 14.79 -6.81 14.02
CA CYS A 237 15.66 -7.30 15.08
C CYS A 237 16.67 -8.28 14.50
N ALA A 238 17.96 -8.12 14.80
CA ALA A 238 18.95 -9.16 14.49
C ALA A 238 18.58 -10.45 15.25
N TYR A 239 18.38 -11.55 14.51
CA TYR A 239 17.86 -12.80 15.04
C TYR A 239 18.31 -13.97 14.16
N GLY A 240 19.15 -14.84 14.70
CA GLY A 240 19.78 -15.94 13.94
C GLY A 240 18.88 -17.16 13.67
N LYS A 241 17.60 -17.14 14.07
CA LYS A 241 16.66 -18.25 13.81
C LYS A 241 15.68 -17.84 12.70
N ASN A 242 15.36 -18.77 11.81
CA ASN A 242 14.40 -18.58 10.72
C ASN A 242 13.08 -19.26 11.05
N LEU A 243 11.97 -18.51 10.96
CA LEU A 243 10.59 -19.01 11.16
C LEU A 243 10.06 -19.82 9.98
N LYS A 244 10.84 -19.98 8.90
CA LYS A 244 10.50 -20.75 7.68
C LYS A 244 9.14 -20.40 7.08
N GLY A 245 8.76 -19.13 7.14
CA GLY A 245 7.49 -18.66 6.60
C GLY A 245 7.21 -17.20 6.90
N MET A 246 6.14 -16.69 6.31
CA MET A 246 5.57 -15.39 6.59
C MET A 246 4.29 -15.56 7.41
N TYR A 247 4.20 -14.96 8.57
CA TYR A 247 3.08 -15.12 9.48
C TYR A 247 2.26 -13.84 9.60
N LEU A 248 0.95 -13.96 9.71
CA LEU A 248 0.02 -12.88 10.00
C LEU A 248 -1.04 -13.36 10.98
N GLU A 249 -1.22 -12.64 12.07
CA GLU A 249 -2.28 -12.88 13.02
C GLU A 249 -3.65 -12.45 12.46
N ALA A 250 -4.63 -13.32 12.58
CA ALA A 250 -6.02 -13.07 12.17
C ALA A 250 -6.81 -12.27 13.22
N ASP A 251 -6.32 -12.20 14.44
CA ASP A 251 -6.99 -11.61 15.60
C ASP A 251 -6.80 -10.08 15.68
N ASN A 252 -6.62 -9.52 16.89
CA ASN A 252 -6.77 -8.09 17.12
C ASN A 252 -5.54 -7.22 16.81
N ILE A 253 -4.32 -7.73 17.08
CA ILE A 253 -3.07 -6.97 16.95
C ILE A 253 -2.60 -6.94 15.50
N GLY A 254 -2.92 -8.01 14.74
CA GLY A 254 -2.44 -8.21 13.39
C GLY A 254 -0.92 -8.34 13.37
N LEU A 255 -0.38 -9.14 14.33
CA LEU A 255 1.04 -9.39 14.44
C LEU A 255 1.54 -10.07 13.16
N SER A 256 2.54 -9.46 12.55
CA SER A 256 3.11 -9.88 11.27
C SER A 256 4.58 -10.20 11.48
N LEU A 257 4.99 -11.44 11.16
CA LEU A 257 6.35 -11.92 11.35
C LEU A 257 6.89 -12.46 10.02
N ARG A 258 8.16 -12.19 9.75
CA ARG A 258 8.95 -12.82 8.68
C ARG A 258 10.44 -12.58 8.92
N ASN A 259 11.26 -13.46 8.35
CA ASN A 259 12.71 -13.22 8.29
C ASN A 259 13.11 -12.50 7.00
N TYR A 260 14.22 -11.80 7.05
CA TYR A 260 14.97 -11.31 5.91
C TYR A 260 16.45 -11.33 6.31
N GLU A 261 17.24 -12.15 5.62
CA GLU A 261 18.61 -12.45 6.05
C GLU A 261 18.64 -12.85 7.55
N ASP A 262 19.53 -12.25 8.32
CA ASP A 262 19.66 -12.46 9.76
C ASP A 262 18.71 -11.60 10.62
N TYR A 263 17.68 -11.00 10.01
CA TYR A 263 16.71 -10.17 10.72
C TYR A 263 15.34 -10.85 10.83
N LEU A 264 14.71 -10.68 11.98
CA LEU A 264 13.29 -10.91 12.20
C LEU A 264 12.56 -9.57 12.12
N LEU A 265 11.61 -9.45 11.18
CA LEU A 265 10.71 -8.32 11.08
C LEU A 265 9.45 -8.62 11.90
N ILE A 266 9.17 -7.77 12.88
CA ILE A 266 7.99 -7.83 13.76
C ILE A 266 7.14 -6.63 13.46
N GLY A 267 6.01 -6.83 12.81
CA GLY A 267 5.07 -5.78 12.44
C GLY A 267 3.73 -5.91 13.15
N GLY A 268 3.00 -4.82 13.33
CA GLY A 268 1.69 -4.88 13.95
C GLY A 268 1.21 -3.56 14.56
N GLY A 269 0.25 -3.67 15.49
CA GLY A 269 -0.24 -2.53 16.25
C GLY A 269 -0.93 -1.44 15.42
N GLY A 270 -1.52 -1.83 14.28
CA GLY A 270 -2.12 -0.88 13.34
C GLY A 270 -3.33 -0.14 13.92
N HIS A 271 -3.42 1.17 13.65
CA HIS A 271 -4.55 2.01 14.02
C HIS A 271 -4.82 3.10 12.98
N ARG A 272 -6.01 3.69 13.00
CA ARG A 272 -6.34 4.84 12.14
C ARG A 272 -5.39 6.01 12.45
N SER A 273 -4.83 6.64 11.41
CA SER A 273 -3.95 7.80 11.55
C SER A 273 -4.61 8.93 12.34
N GLY A 274 -3.82 9.72 13.07
CA GLY A 274 -4.29 10.79 13.94
C GLY A 274 -4.88 10.31 15.27
N LYS A 275 -4.66 9.07 15.68
CA LYS A 275 -4.86 8.60 17.05
C LYS A 275 -3.51 8.57 17.75
N GLU A 276 -3.46 9.18 18.94
CA GLU A 276 -2.25 9.13 19.76
C GLU A 276 -2.07 7.71 20.32
N LYS A 277 -1.14 6.94 19.73
CA LYS A 277 -0.72 5.62 20.22
C LYS A 277 0.73 5.41 19.86
N ASN A 278 1.53 4.98 20.83
CA ASN A 278 2.85 4.42 20.61
C ASN A 278 2.72 2.89 20.60
N ASN A 279 2.81 2.29 19.42
CA ASN A 279 2.72 0.84 19.30
C ASN A 279 4.09 0.17 19.05
N TRP A 280 5.19 0.92 19.03
CA TRP A 280 6.53 0.30 19.09
C TRP A 280 6.80 -0.37 20.42
N ASP A 281 6.37 0.20 21.54
CA ASP A 281 6.54 -0.41 22.85
C ASP A 281 5.77 -1.73 22.95
N LEU A 282 4.55 -1.79 22.38
CA LEU A 282 3.82 -3.05 22.25
C LEU A 282 4.64 -4.12 21.49
N LEU A 283 5.27 -3.73 20.36
CA LEU A 283 6.08 -4.67 19.58
C LEU A 283 7.37 -5.04 20.29
N ARG A 284 7.98 -4.13 21.07
CA ARG A 284 9.15 -4.40 21.92
C ARG A 284 8.82 -5.38 23.06
N ASP A 285 7.65 -5.23 23.68
CA ASP A 285 7.18 -6.16 24.69
C ASP A 285 6.98 -7.57 24.10
N ILE A 286 6.35 -7.67 22.92
CA ILE A 286 6.19 -8.93 22.17
C ILE A 286 7.57 -9.52 21.81
N ALA A 287 8.50 -8.70 21.32
CA ALA A 287 9.84 -9.16 20.99
C ALA A 287 10.58 -9.69 22.22
N LYS A 288 10.46 -9.03 23.37
CA LYS A 288 11.08 -9.44 24.62
C LYS A 288 10.48 -10.74 25.16
N GLU A 289 9.18 -10.92 25.03
CA GLU A 289 8.46 -12.09 25.53
C GLU A 289 8.74 -13.34 24.69
N TYR A 290 8.59 -13.23 23.36
CA TYR A 290 8.65 -14.39 22.47
C TYR A 290 9.97 -14.57 21.73
N PHE A 291 10.76 -13.52 21.62
CA PHE A 291 12.05 -13.53 20.90
C PHE A 291 13.16 -12.88 21.75
N PRO A 292 13.43 -13.37 22.97
CA PRO A 292 14.34 -12.70 23.92
C PRO A 292 15.80 -12.57 23.43
N GLU A 293 16.21 -13.37 22.45
CA GLU A 293 17.53 -13.29 21.81
C GLU A 293 17.60 -12.22 20.71
N ALA A 294 16.43 -11.73 20.23
CA ALA A 294 16.34 -10.76 19.15
C ALA A 294 16.79 -9.37 19.64
N LYS A 295 17.65 -8.70 18.86
CA LYS A 295 18.18 -7.37 19.18
C LYS A 295 17.69 -6.36 18.17
N GLU A 296 16.87 -5.39 18.61
CA GLU A 296 16.37 -4.30 17.76
C GLU A 296 17.54 -3.57 17.08
N ARG A 297 17.44 -3.38 15.76
CA ARG A 297 18.39 -2.64 14.94
C ARG A 297 17.73 -1.48 14.20
N TYR A 298 16.52 -1.72 13.67
CA TYR A 298 15.75 -0.71 12.96
C TYR A 298 14.32 -0.72 13.45
N PHE A 299 13.69 0.44 13.38
CA PHE A 299 12.25 0.58 13.59
C PHE A 299 11.70 1.68 12.70
N TRP A 300 10.52 1.46 12.18
CA TRP A 300 9.83 2.45 11.36
C TRP A 300 8.31 2.30 11.46
N ALA A 301 7.61 3.28 10.94
CA ALA A 301 6.17 3.20 10.76
C ALA A 301 5.82 3.38 9.30
N THR A 302 4.76 2.73 8.88
CA THR A 302 4.19 2.87 7.54
C THR A 302 2.76 3.37 7.63
N GLN A 303 2.25 3.94 6.54
CA GLN A 303 0.89 4.43 6.46
C GLN A 303 0.16 3.80 5.29
N ASP A 304 -0.85 3.00 5.59
CA ASP A 304 -1.59 2.21 4.62
C ASP A 304 -2.88 2.91 4.20
N CYS A 305 -3.11 3.07 2.90
CA CYS A 305 -4.34 3.61 2.34
C CYS A 305 -5.41 2.51 2.26
N MET A 306 -6.43 2.62 3.10
CA MET A 306 -7.48 1.61 3.29
C MET A 306 -8.73 1.98 2.49
N SER A 307 -9.27 1.04 1.73
CA SER A 307 -10.56 1.17 1.04
C SER A 307 -11.75 0.80 1.93
N LEU A 308 -12.97 1.09 1.48
CA LEU A 308 -14.20 0.79 2.23
C LEU A 308 -14.47 -0.70 2.44
N ASP A 309 -13.98 -1.55 1.56
CA ASP A 309 -14.24 -2.99 1.51
C ASP A 309 -12.97 -3.84 1.47
N LYS A 310 -11.82 -3.23 1.82
CA LYS A 310 -10.48 -3.84 1.85
C LYS A 310 -9.95 -4.33 0.50
N ARG A 311 -10.60 -3.98 -0.61
CA ARG A 311 -10.15 -4.27 -1.97
C ARG A 311 -9.57 -3.00 -2.61
N PRO A 312 -8.49 -3.06 -3.38
CA PRO A 312 -7.97 -1.91 -4.11
C PRO A 312 -9.01 -1.24 -5.02
N TYR A 313 -8.79 0.05 -5.31
CA TYR A 313 -9.46 0.77 -6.39
C TYR A 313 -8.48 0.88 -7.56
N ILE A 314 -8.76 0.16 -8.64
CA ILE A 314 -7.93 0.12 -9.85
C ILE A 314 -8.84 0.23 -11.08
N GLY A 315 -8.61 1.22 -11.93
CA GLY A 315 -9.43 1.46 -13.13
C GLY A 315 -9.72 2.95 -13.38
N PRO A 316 -10.73 3.29 -14.21
CA PRO A 316 -11.12 4.68 -14.45
C PRO A 316 -11.42 5.42 -13.15
N TYR A 317 -10.89 6.64 -13.01
CA TYR A 317 -10.96 7.45 -11.79
C TYR A 317 -12.40 7.71 -11.32
N SER A 318 -13.27 7.96 -12.29
CA SER A 318 -14.72 8.08 -12.09
C SER A 318 -15.45 7.62 -13.34
N LYS A 319 -16.79 7.51 -13.28
CA LYS A 319 -17.61 7.14 -14.44
C LYS A 319 -17.51 8.14 -15.61
N ASN A 320 -17.17 9.39 -15.31
CA ASN A 320 -17.15 10.49 -16.27
C ASN A 320 -15.71 10.87 -16.72
N THR A 321 -14.70 10.05 -16.38
CA THR A 321 -13.30 10.29 -16.72
C THR A 321 -12.67 9.02 -17.27
N PRO A 322 -13.01 8.63 -18.52
CA PRO A 322 -12.58 7.36 -19.09
C PRO A 322 -11.04 7.25 -19.27
N ASP A 323 -10.37 8.39 -19.52
CA ASP A 323 -8.93 8.47 -19.78
C ASP A 323 -8.09 8.84 -18.55
N LEU A 324 -8.74 9.10 -17.42
CA LEU A 324 -8.08 9.29 -16.14
C LEU A 324 -8.24 8.02 -15.28
N PHE A 325 -7.15 7.42 -14.86
CA PHE A 325 -7.13 6.16 -14.13
C PHE A 325 -6.55 6.34 -12.72
N VAL A 326 -6.81 5.38 -11.86
CA VAL A 326 -6.30 5.38 -10.49
C VAL A 326 -5.87 4.00 -10.03
N ALA A 327 -4.84 3.97 -9.20
CA ALA A 327 -4.39 2.82 -8.44
C ALA A 327 -4.21 3.24 -6.96
N THR A 328 -5.11 2.79 -6.07
CA THR A 328 -5.12 3.21 -4.67
C THR A 328 -5.88 2.24 -3.76
N GLY A 329 -5.83 2.50 -2.45
CA GLY A 329 -6.62 1.74 -1.47
C GLY A 329 -6.12 0.30 -1.29
N PHE A 330 -4.82 0.08 -1.39
CA PHE A 330 -4.22 -1.27 -1.33
C PHE A 330 -4.34 -1.92 0.05
N GLY A 331 -4.79 -1.18 1.05
CA GLY A 331 -4.79 -1.64 2.41
C GLY A 331 -3.36 -1.92 2.86
N LYS A 332 -3.14 -3.07 3.45
CA LYS A 332 -1.79 -3.52 3.88
C LYS A 332 -1.09 -4.41 2.84
N TRP A 333 -1.63 -4.51 1.61
CA TRP A 333 -1.21 -5.45 0.57
C TRP A 333 -0.69 -4.71 -0.67
N GLY A 334 0.19 -3.71 -0.40
CA GLY A 334 0.72 -2.82 -1.42
C GLY A 334 1.52 -3.53 -2.51
N MET A 335 2.20 -4.65 -2.21
CA MET A 335 2.96 -5.39 -3.23
C MET A 335 2.00 -6.02 -4.25
N THR A 336 1.12 -6.92 -3.84
CA THR A 336 0.14 -7.52 -4.77
C THR A 336 -0.77 -6.47 -5.40
N GLY A 337 -1.20 -5.44 -4.64
CA GLY A 337 -2.00 -4.32 -5.17
C GLY A 337 -1.29 -3.53 -6.27
N SER A 338 0.03 -3.35 -6.17
CA SER A 338 0.84 -2.67 -7.19
C SER A 338 0.95 -3.49 -8.47
N MET A 339 1.19 -4.80 -8.35
CA MET A 339 1.23 -5.69 -9.51
C MET A 339 -0.14 -5.79 -10.19
N LEU A 340 -1.22 -5.92 -9.42
CA LEU A 340 -2.59 -5.88 -9.95
C LEU A 340 -2.86 -4.59 -10.73
N SER A 341 -2.36 -3.44 -10.21
CA SER A 341 -2.51 -2.16 -10.88
C SER A 341 -1.83 -2.16 -12.24
N ALA A 342 -0.60 -2.65 -12.31
CA ALA A 342 0.13 -2.75 -13.57
C ALA A 342 -0.57 -3.66 -14.59
N MET A 343 -1.01 -4.84 -14.16
CA MET A 343 -1.74 -5.80 -15.02
C MET A 343 -3.03 -5.19 -15.59
N ILE A 344 -3.85 -4.59 -14.72
CA ILE A 344 -5.16 -4.07 -15.10
C ILE A 344 -5.01 -2.77 -15.91
N LEU A 345 -4.22 -1.83 -15.43
CA LEU A 345 -4.13 -0.51 -16.06
C LEU A 345 -3.38 -0.53 -17.39
N SER A 346 -2.36 -1.39 -17.52
CA SER A 346 -1.69 -1.57 -18.82
C SER A 346 -2.64 -2.06 -19.91
N ASP A 347 -3.59 -2.94 -19.60
CA ASP A 347 -4.61 -3.36 -20.55
C ASP A 347 -5.62 -2.24 -20.81
N LEU A 348 -6.16 -1.61 -19.77
CA LEU A 348 -7.20 -0.60 -19.89
C LEU A 348 -6.74 0.64 -20.67
N VAL A 349 -5.50 1.11 -20.48
CA VAL A 349 -4.99 2.26 -21.26
C VAL A 349 -4.79 1.93 -22.74
N GLN A 350 -4.65 0.66 -23.08
CA GLN A 350 -4.59 0.15 -24.45
C GLN A 350 -5.99 -0.26 -24.99
N GLU A 351 -7.06 0.03 -24.24
CA GLU A 351 -8.44 -0.34 -24.57
C GLU A 351 -8.66 -1.85 -24.71
N LYS A 352 -7.78 -2.64 -24.09
CA LYS A 352 -7.90 -4.09 -24.04
C LYS A 352 -8.82 -4.53 -22.90
N HIS A 353 -9.56 -5.62 -23.13
CA HIS A 353 -10.36 -6.23 -22.10
C HIS A 353 -9.44 -6.85 -21.02
N ASN A 354 -9.75 -6.58 -19.74
CA ASN A 354 -9.11 -7.24 -18.61
C ASN A 354 -10.20 -7.83 -17.70
N GLU A 355 -10.20 -9.14 -17.53
CA GLU A 355 -11.22 -9.87 -16.77
C GLU A 355 -11.33 -9.44 -15.30
N TYR A 356 -10.23 -8.98 -14.70
CA TYR A 356 -10.18 -8.55 -13.29
C TYR A 356 -10.71 -7.13 -13.06
N SER A 357 -10.79 -6.30 -14.09
CA SER A 357 -11.10 -4.87 -13.99
C SER A 357 -12.41 -4.59 -13.24
N THR A 358 -13.42 -5.43 -13.43
CA THR A 358 -14.74 -5.28 -12.79
C THR A 358 -14.70 -5.48 -11.28
N VAL A 359 -13.79 -6.35 -10.78
CA VAL A 359 -13.63 -6.66 -9.35
C VAL A 359 -13.02 -5.47 -8.59
N PHE A 360 -12.07 -4.77 -9.24
CA PHE A 360 -11.31 -3.67 -8.65
C PHE A 360 -11.83 -2.28 -9.03
N SER A 361 -12.89 -2.20 -9.81
CA SER A 361 -13.45 -0.94 -10.33
C SER A 361 -13.65 0.12 -9.23
N PRO A 362 -13.13 1.37 -9.41
CA PRO A 362 -13.38 2.48 -8.49
C PRO A 362 -14.84 2.92 -8.43
N SER A 363 -15.64 2.57 -9.45
CA SER A 363 -17.08 2.91 -9.55
C SER A 363 -18.00 1.89 -8.86
N ARG A 364 -17.45 0.88 -8.17
CA ARG A 364 -18.25 -0.09 -7.40
C ARG A 364 -19.01 0.56 -6.25
N ASN A 365 -20.05 -0.11 -5.75
CA ASN A 365 -20.94 0.42 -4.72
C ASN A 365 -20.19 0.88 -3.46
N MET A 366 -20.41 2.15 -3.10
CA MET A 366 -19.81 2.81 -1.93
C MET A 366 -20.59 2.60 -0.62
N LEU A 367 -21.82 2.11 -0.69
CA LEU A 367 -22.67 1.90 0.49
C LEU A 367 -22.13 0.72 1.33
N LYS A 368 -21.16 1.02 2.15
CA LYS A 368 -20.49 0.09 3.07
C LYS A 368 -20.49 0.69 4.48
N PRO A 369 -20.53 -0.14 5.54
CA PRO A 369 -20.50 0.35 6.93
C PRO A 369 -19.31 1.31 7.21
N GLN A 370 -18.17 1.06 6.59
CA GLN A 370 -16.98 1.91 6.72
C GLN A 370 -17.19 3.34 6.21
N LEU A 371 -18.10 3.57 5.26
CA LEU A 371 -18.44 4.91 4.78
C LEU A 371 -19.03 5.76 5.92
N ILE A 372 -19.93 5.19 6.72
CA ILE A 372 -20.53 5.88 7.88
C ILE A 372 -19.45 6.26 8.89
N SER A 373 -18.51 5.33 9.16
CA SER A 373 -17.37 5.59 10.03
C SER A 373 -16.49 6.73 9.49
N ASN A 374 -16.20 6.75 8.20
CA ASN A 374 -15.39 7.81 7.58
C ASN A 374 -16.08 9.17 7.68
N LEU A 375 -17.37 9.23 7.40
CA LEU A 375 -18.18 10.46 7.55
C LEU A 375 -18.19 10.95 9.00
N GLY A 376 -18.39 10.07 9.97
CA GLY A 376 -18.36 10.41 11.40
C GLY A 376 -17.00 11.01 11.81
N HIS A 377 -15.89 10.43 11.40
CA HIS A 377 -14.56 10.98 11.67
C HIS A 377 -14.33 12.35 11.01
N ALA A 378 -14.82 12.54 9.79
CA ALA A 378 -14.72 13.82 9.09
C ALA A 378 -15.53 14.92 9.80
N LEU A 379 -16.79 14.64 10.16
CA LEU A 379 -17.64 15.59 10.89
C LEU A 379 -17.05 16.00 12.24
N VAL A 380 -16.57 15.03 13.03
CA VAL A 380 -15.93 15.30 14.32
C VAL A 380 -14.63 16.10 14.12
N GLY A 381 -13.81 15.75 13.13
CA GLY A 381 -12.54 16.42 12.86
C GLY A 381 -12.71 17.87 12.39
N ILE A 382 -13.71 18.16 11.55
CA ILE A 382 -14.02 19.51 11.05
C ILE A 382 -14.68 20.35 12.15
N GLY A 383 -15.59 19.75 12.92
CA GLY A 383 -16.36 20.44 13.97
C GLY A 383 -15.58 20.82 15.24
N ARG A 384 -14.38 20.27 15.45
CA ARG A 384 -13.55 20.65 16.60
C ARG A 384 -13.11 22.12 16.51
N VAL A 385 -13.13 22.82 17.65
CA VAL A 385 -12.71 24.22 17.75
C VAL A 385 -11.25 24.28 18.21
N GLY A 386 -10.48 25.19 17.62
CA GLY A 386 -9.08 25.43 17.97
C GLY A 386 -8.09 24.52 17.24
N GLY A 387 -6.80 24.62 17.56
CA GLY A 387 -5.73 23.78 17.00
C GLY A 387 -5.25 24.18 15.59
N LYS A 388 -4.22 23.46 15.10
CA LYS A 388 -3.77 23.55 13.70
C LYS A 388 -4.76 22.80 12.81
N ARG A 389 -4.98 23.28 11.59
CA ARG A 389 -5.92 22.69 10.64
C ARG A 389 -5.21 22.14 9.42
N CYS A 390 -5.64 20.96 8.99
CA CYS A 390 -5.17 20.30 7.79
C CYS A 390 -5.48 21.15 6.53
N SER A 391 -4.50 21.34 5.68
CA SER A 391 -4.67 22.08 4.41
C SER A 391 -5.58 21.37 3.40
N HIS A 392 -5.79 20.04 3.55
CA HIS A 392 -6.66 19.28 2.66
C HIS A 392 -8.16 19.67 2.81
N MET A 393 -8.77 19.50 3.98
CA MET A 393 -10.21 19.76 4.21
C MET A 393 -10.50 20.41 5.57
N GLY A 394 -9.53 21.05 6.20
CA GLY A 394 -9.73 21.85 7.42
C GLY A 394 -9.95 21.06 8.71
N CYS A 395 -9.76 19.75 8.75
CA CYS A 395 -9.84 18.95 9.98
C CYS A 395 -8.77 19.39 10.99
N VAL A 396 -9.10 19.38 12.29
CA VAL A 396 -8.13 19.69 13.35
C VAL A 396 -7.10 18.56 13.45
N LEU A 397 -5.83 18.95 13.41
CA LEU A 397 -4.69 18.05 13.49
C LEU A 397 -4.40 17.63 14.94
N GLN A 398 -3.85 16.43 15.08
CA GLN A 398 -3.32 15.90 16.32
C GLN A 398 -1.79 15.83 16.24
N TRP A 399 -1.13 16.08 17.36
CA TRP A 399 0.31 16.00 17.49
C TRP A 399 0.73 14.59 17.89
N ASN A 400 1.56 13.94 17.06
CA ASN A 400 2.19 12.68 17.39
C ASN A 400 3.55 13.01 18.06
N LYS A 401 3.68 12.72 19.35
CA LYS A 401 4.88 13.02 20.13
C LYS A 401 6.07 12.15 19.75
N GLU A 402 5.82 10.90 19.40
CA GLU A 402 6.87 9.93 19.08
C GLU A 402 7.50 10.22 17.72
N GLU A 403 6.67 10.52 16.72
CA GLU A 403 7.15 10.82 15.38
C GLU A 403 7.43 12.32 15.16
N GLN A 404 7.10 13.19 16.12
CA GLN A 404 7.24 14.65 16.01
C GLN A 404 6.51 15.22 14.77
N THR A 405 5.28 14.74 14.53
CA THR A 405 4.47 15.09 13.36
C THR A 405 3.07 15.56 13.73
N TRP A 406 2.48 16.40 12.86
CA TRP A 406 1.05 16.72 12.90
C TRP A 406 0.29 15.76 12.02
N GLU A 407 -0.75 15.12 12.54
CA GLU A 407 -1.52 14.10 11.84
C GLU A 407 -3.00 14.46 11.73
N CYS A 408 -3.58 14.20 10.54
CA CYS A 408 -5.00 14.43 10.28
C CYS A 408 -5.81 13.15 10.56
N PRO A 409 -6.74 13.14 11.55
CA PRO A 409 -7.54 11.96 11.87
C PRO A 409 -8.60 11.63 10.82
N CYS A 410 -8.87 12.53 9.87
CA CYS A 410 -9.88 12.34 8.82
C CYS A 410 -9.34 11.46 7.69
N HIS A 411 -8.28 11.91 7.03
CA HIS A 411 -7.73 11.26 5.82
C HIS A 411 -6.24 10.91 5.93
N GLY A 412 -5.59 11.18 7.08
CA GLY A 412 -4.23 10.76 7.36
C GLY A 412 -3.14 11.65 6.76
N SER A 413 -3.43 12.88 6.29
CA SER A 413 -2.35 13.81 5.93
C SER A 413 -1.41 14.03 7.11
N ARG A 414 -0.09 13.99 6.86
CA ARG A 414 0.92 14.21 7.88
C ARG A 414 1.80 15.39 7.51
N PHE A 415 2.23 16.09 8.55
CA PHE A 415 3.08 17.27 8.40
C PHE A 415 4.20 17.22 9.44
N SER A 416 5.36 17.70 9.05
CA SER A 416 6.48 17.91 9.97
C SER A 416 6.14 18.92 11.07
N ALA A 417 7.01 19.06 12.05
CA ALA A 417 6.84 20.03 13.15
C ALA A 417 6.74 21.48 12.62
N ASP A 418 7.48 21.79 11.56
CA ASP A 418 7.47 23.09 10.87
C ASP A 418 6.34 23.25 9.85
N GLY A 419 5.55 22.21 9.62
CA GLY A 419 4.33 22.24 8.80
C GLY A 419 4.51 21.87 7.34
N LYS A 420 5.64 21.30 6.93
CA LYS A 420 5.81 20.71 5.57
C LYS A 420 4.98 19.44 5.43
N VAL A 421 4.44 19.19 4.24
CA VAL A 421 3.72 17.93 3.95
C VAL A 421 4.72 16.78 3.96
N LEU A 422 4.38 15.72 4.70
CA LEU A 422 5.08 14.43 4.72
C LEU A 422 4.29 13.38 3.95
N ASP A 423 2.99 13.26 4.27
CA ASP A 423 2.09 12.31 3.61
C ASP A 423 0.82 13.01 3.12
N ASN A 424 0.41 12.67 1.90
CA ASN A 424 -0.84 13.14 1.30
C ASN A 424 -2.09 12.58 2.05
N PRO A 425 -3.33 13.06 1.74
CA PRO A 425 -3.77 13.82 0.58
C PRO A 425 -3.55 15.34 0.59
N ALA A 426 -3.06 15.93 1.67
CA ALA A 426 -2.70 17.35 1.62
C ALA A 426 -1.55 17.59 0.63
N CYS A 427 -1.69 18.60 -0.23
CA CYS A 427 -0.66 19.03 -1.18
C CYS A 427 0.10 20.26 -0.67
N ASP A 428 -0.55 21.08 0.16
CA ASP A 428 0.04 22.30 0.71
C ASP A 428 0.45 22.11 2.16
N GLY A 429 1.54 22.78 2.57
CA GLY A 429 1.98 22.84 3.94
C GLY A 429 0.99 23.62 4.85
N LEU A 430 1.22 23.55 6.15
CA LEU A 430 0.41 24.27 7.12
C LEU A 430 0.70 25.77 7.06
N LYS A 431 -0.36 26.59 7.01
CA LYS A 431 -0.22 28.04 7.05
C LYS A 431 0.47 28.46 8.36
N LYS A 432 1.58 29.20 8.27
CA LYS A 432 2.19 29.83 9.42
C LYS A 432 1.19 30.81 10.02
N LYS A 433 0.85 30.68 11.32
CA LYS A 433 0.12 31.76 12.01
C LYS A 433 1.01 32.99 11.96
N HIS A 434 0.62 34.00 11.21
CA HIS A 434 1.18 35.34 11.46
C HIS A 434 0.86 35.67 12.92
N LYS A 435 1.90 35.76 13.76
CA LYS A 435 1.77 36.36 15.08
C LYS A 435 1.30 37.81 14.82
N LYS A 436 0.03 38.09 15.17
CA LYS A 436 -0.41 39.49 15.34
C LYS A 436 0.22 40.03 16.60
#